data_1caf56cc68e1dcc60bb2a8948b01ab0f
#
_entry.id   1caf56cc68e1dcc60bb2a8948b01ab0f
#
_cell.length_a   1.000
_cell.length_b   1.000
_cell.length_c   1.000
_cell.angle_alpha   90.00
_cell.angle_beta   90.00
_cell.angle_gamma   90.00
#
_symmetry.space_group_name_H-M   'P 1'
#
loop_
_entity.id
_entity.type
_entity.pdbx_description
1 polymer ?
#
loop_
_entity_poly.entity_id
_entity_poly.type
_entity_poly.pdbx_seq_one_letter_code
_entity_poly.pdbx_strand_id
1 'polypeptide(L)'
;MIRFALTFLLTVSGALSAGVTEERIVSAGVKFRVVRAAPERVQVVWKDASGEPYRSFDRVQAAFAKQGKTVSFVMNAGIYEPGGIPSGLHIEGGKQLRPINLADAPGNFFLKPNGVCSFSEKPYIGTSEAWKKQSTGKHRWAIQSGPLLLINGRRHPAFREGSDSKLLRNGVGIDNKGRLVFAITDKGEMVNFWDFAGLFLQLGCQNALFLDGDISKMVTNPTKPIETNLFGAMFVVAE
;
A
#
# COMPACT_ATOMS: atom_id res chain seq x y z
N MET A 1 3.18 40.45 54.51
CA MET A 1 3.72 40.33 53.13
C MET A 1 3.83 38.84 52.77
N ILE A 2 2.87 38.36 52.05
CA ILE A 2 2.81 36.93 51.61
C ILE A 2 3.36 36.88 50.20
N ARG A 3 4.49 36.17 49.98
CA ARG A 3 5.09 35.94 48.68
C ARG A 3 4.48 34.71 48.03
N PHE A 4 3.72 34.89 46.98
CA PHE A 4 3.27 33.79 46.10
C PHE A 4 4.45 33.38 45.15
N ALA A 5 4.89 32.15 45.29
CA ALA A 5 5.82 31.53 44.33
C ALA A 5 4.97 30.97 43.17
N LEU A 6 5.16 31.55 41.99
CA LEU A 6 4.55 31.09 40.76
C LEU A 6 5.43 29.96 40.18
N THR A 7 4.97 28.72 40.35
CA THR A 7 5.66 27.55 39.74
C THR A 7 5.21 27.43 38.28
N PHE A 8 6.14 27.73 37.35
CA PHE A 8 5.92 27.52 35.95
C PHE A 8 6.10 26.03 35.63
N LEU A 9 5.01 25.32 35.29
CA LEU A 9 5.03 23.95 34.81
C LEU A 9 5.35 24.03 33.31
N LEU A 10 6.59 23.74 32.92
CA LEU A 10 6.96 23.52 31.51
C LEU A 10 6.37 22.15 31.09
N THR A 11 5.26 22.16 30.38
CA THR A 11 4.79 20.99 29.64
C THR A 11 5.62 20.85 28.38
N VAL A 12 6.64 19.99 28.42
CA VAL A 12 7.32 19.51 27.23
C VAL A 12 6.34 18.60 26.50
N SER A 13 5.61 19.13 25.51
CA SER A 13 4.89 18.34 24.53
C SER A 13 5.92 17.68 23.61
N GLY A 14 6.48 16.56 24.05
CA GLY A 14 7.13 15.63 23.16
C GLY A 14 6.07 15.09 22.19
N ALA A 15 6.07 15.55 20.94
CA ALA A 15 5.38 14.86 19.87
C ALA A 15 6.01 13.46 19.78
N LEU A 16 5.39 12.46 20.40
CA LEU A 16 5.67 11.07 20.10
C LEU A 16 5.37 10.91 18.61
N SER A 17 6.42 10.75 17.81
CA SER A 17 6.29 10.21 16.46
C SER A 17 5.55 8.88 16.59
N ALA A 18 4.24 8.91 16.35
CA ALA A 18 3.42 7.72 16.48
C ALA A 18 3.72 6.84 15.28
N GLY A 19 4.62 5.88 15.45
CA GLY A 19 4.91 4.84 14.49
C GLY A 19 3.63 4.16 13.98
N VAL A 20 3.76 3.39 12.94
CA VAL A 20 2.63 2.65 12.37
C VAL A 20 2.31 1.44 13.26
N THR A 21 1.03 1.22 13.57
CA THR A 21 0.58 0.04 14.31
C THR A 21 0.29 -1.11 13.35
N GLU A 22 0.85 -2.27 13.62
CA GLU A 22 0.58 -3.52 12.92
C GLU A 22 -0.39 -4.38 13.75
N GLU A 23 -1.42 -4.89 13.09
CA GLU A 23 -2.37 -5.84 13.66
C GLU A 23 -2.16 -7.22 13.04
N ARG A 24 -2.37 -8.29 13.83
CA ARG A 24 -2.40 -9.66 13.34
C ARG A 24 -3.83 -10.17 13.33
N ILE A 25 -4.30 -10.63 12.19
CA ILE A 25 -5.69 -11.03 11.98
C ILE A 25 -5.72 -12.44 11.39
N VAL A 26 -6.69 -13.24 11.85
CA VAL A 26 -7.00 -14.53 11.24
C VAL A 26 -8.29 -14.40 10.44
N SER A 27 -8.25 -14.84 9.19
CA SER A 27 -9.41 -14.90 8.29
C SER A 27 -9.34 -16.17 7.46
N ALA A 28 -10.45 -16.92 7.37
CA ALA A 28 -10.52 -18.22 6.70
C ALA A 28 -9.37 -19.19 7.10
N GLY A 29 -8.98 -19.19 8.39
CA GLY A 29 -7.89 -20.03 8.91
C GLY A 29 -6.47 -19.57 8.57
N VAL A 30 -6.30 -18.48 7.82
CA VAL A 30 -5.00 -17.92 7.40
C VAL A 30 -4.65 -16.70 8.26
N LYS A 31 -3.39 -16.58 8.66
CA LYS A 31 -2.88 -15.43 9.43
C LYS A 31 -2.39 -14.33 8.50
N PHE A 32 -2.74 -13.11 8.85
CA PHE A 32 -2.36 -11.91 8.10
C PHE A 32 -1.76 -10.86 9.03
N ARG A 33 -0.87 -10.05 8.46
CA ARG A 33 -0.39 -8.81 9.04
C ARG A 33 -1.08 -7.65 8.33
N VAL A 34 -1.63 -6.72 9.11
CA VAL A 34 -2.44 -5.61 8.61
C VAL A 34 -1.95 -4.29 9.19
N VAL A 35 -1.85 -3.27 8.35
CA VAL A 35 -1.51 -1.89 8.72
C VAL A 35 -2.59 -0.96 8.21
N ARG A 36 -3.02 -0.01 9.05
CA ARG A 36 -3.92 1.08 8.65
C ARG A 36 -3.19 2.41 8.75
N ALA A 37 -3.26 3.19 7.69
CA ALA A 37 -2.63 4.50 7.63
C ALA A 37 -3.59 5.55 7.06
N ALA A 38 -3.52 6.77 7.59
CA ALA A 38 -4.21 7.91 7.00
C ALA A 38 -3.60 8.23 5.64
N PRO A 39 -4.41 8.50 4.59
CA PRO A 39 -3.92 8.66 3.22
C PRO A 39 -2.85 9.73 3.05
N GLU A 40 -2.94 10.82 3.82
CA GLU A 40 -1.99 11.94 3.79
C GLU A 40 -0.59 11.58 4.31
N ARG A 41 -0.46 10.50 5.10
CA ARG A 41 0.82 10.01 5.61
C ARG A 41 1.53 9.07 4.63
N VAL A 42 0.79 8.53 3.66
CA VAL A 42 1.31 7.52 2.73
C VAL A 42 1.87 8.18 1.48
N GLN A 43 2.98 7.67 1.02
CA GLN A 43 3.58 7.98 -0.27
C GLN A 43 3.73 6.68 -1.06
N VAL A 44 3.81 6.79 -2.39
CA VAL A 44 4.28 5.70 -3.23
C VAL A 44 5.51 6.18 -3.98
N VAL A 45 6.59 5.42 -3.92
CA VAL A 45 7.87 5.80 -4.51
C VAL A 45 8.38 4.70 -5.44
N TRP A 46 8.98 5.12 -6.54
CA TRP A 46 9.61 4.25 -7.52
C TRP A 46 11.05 4.64 -7.77
N LYS A 47 11.32 5.94 -7.95
CA LYS A 47 12.62 6.48 -8.36
C LYS A 47 13.15 7.48 -7.34
N ASP A 48 14.46 7.54 -7.25
CA ASP A 48 15.15 8.59 -6.51
C ASP A 48 15.23 9.91 -7.30
N ALA A 49 15.88 10.91 -6.71
CA ALA A 49 16.03 12.23 -7.32
C ALA A 49 16.90 12.21 -8.60
N SER A 50 17.75 11.19 -8.80
CA SER A 50 18.54 11.01 -10.03
C SER A 50 17.76 10.32 -11.13
N GLY A 51 16.56 9.80 -10.83
CA GLY A 51 15.72 9.05 -11.75
C GLY A 51 15.96 7.54 -11.75
N GLU A 52 16.81 7.04 -10.84
CA GLU A 52 17.09 5.62 -10.69
C GLU A 52 16.06 4.92 -9.81
N PRO A 53 15.56 3.73 -10.19
CA PRO A 53 14.64 2.97 -9.35
C PRO A 53 15.27 2.58 -8.01
N TYR A 54 14.53 2.77 -6.92
CA TYR A 54 14.96 2.36 -5.58
C TYR A 54 15.18 0.85 -5.46
N ARG A 55 14.31 0.06 -6.01
CA ARG A 55 14.35 -1.39 -6.08
C ARG A 55 14.23 -2.13 -4.75
N SER A 56 14.67 -1.57 -3.61
CA SER A 56 14.71 -2.26 -2.32
C SER A 56 14.36 -1.36 -1.15
N PHE A 57 13.98 -1.95 -0.02
CA PHE A 57 13.55 -1.19 1.17
C PHE A 57 14.69 -0.44 1.84
N ASP A 58 15.90 -1.02 1.88
CA ASP A 58 17.09 -0.38 2.42
C ASP A 58 17.46 0.91 1.66
N ARG A 59 17.33 0.91 0.32
CA ARG A 59 17.57 2.11 -0.49
C ARG A 59 16.54 3.20 -0.22
N VAL A 60 15.26 2.82 -0.05
CA VAL A 60 14.21 3.76 0.35
C VAL A 60 14.51 4.32 1.74
N GLN A 61 14.84 3.46 2.72
CA GLN A 61 15.21 3.89 4.08
C GLN A 61 16.38 4.88 4.04
N ALA A 62 17.45 4.56 3.30
CA ALA A 62 18.63 5.43 3.18
C ALA A 62 18.29 6.79 2.54
N ALA A 63 17.42 6.81 1.52
CA ALA A 63 17.01 8.04 0.85
C ALA A 63 16.17 8.95 1.78
N PHE A 64 15.26 8.38 2.55
CA PHE A 64 14.46 9.12 3.53
C PHE A 64 15.32 9.60 4.72
N ALA A 65 16.24 8.78 5.19
CA ALA A 65 17.19 9.17 6.25
C ALA A 65 18.04 10.37 5.86
N LYS A 66 18.49 10.47 4.60
CA LYS A 66 19.20 11.66 4.08
C LYS A 66 18.34 12.93 4.11
N GLN A 67 17.02 12.80 4.19
CA GLN A 67 16.07 13.91 4.32
C GLN A 67 15.69 14.17 5.80
N GLY A 68 16.36 13.52 6.75
CA GLY A 68 16.04 13.60 8.18
C GLY A 68 14.75 12.86 8.58
N LYS A 69 14.25 11.94 7.76
CA LYS A 69 13.02 11.20 7.99
C LYS A 69 13.29 9.75 8.35
N THR A 70 12.46 9.22 9.25
CA THR A 70 12.47 7.81 9.63
C THR A 70 11.30 7.08 8.96
N VAL A 71 11.61 6.01 8.24
CA VAL A 71 10.59 5.14 7.64
C VAL A 71 9.94 4.29 8.74
N SER A 72 8.64 4.45 8.94
CA SER A 72 7.84 3.66 9.89
C SER A 72 7.04 2.53 9.21
N PHE A 73 6.86 2.58 7.90
CA PHE A 73 6.20 1.53 7.11
C PHE A 73 6.76 1.51 5.70
N VAL A 74 6.99 0.32 5.16
CA VAL A 74 7.28 0.10 3.75
C VAL A 74 6.71 -1.24 3.28
N MET A 75 6.10 -1.25 2.10
CA MET A 75 5.55 -2.44 1.45
C MET A 75 5.71 -2.32 -0.07
N ASN A 76 6.04 -3.44 -0.75
CA ASN A 76 6.03 -3.43 -2.22
C ASN A 76 4.62 -3.10 -2.73
N ALA A 77 4.57 -2.30 -3.78
CA ALA A 77 3.32 -1.86 -4.41
C ALA A 77 2.90 -2.83 -5.54
N GLY A 78 2.38 -2.29 -6.65
CA GLY A 78 1.82 -3.09 -7.73
C GLY A 78 2.82 -3.86 -8.57
N ILE A 79 2.29 -4.73 -9.42
CA ILE A 79 3.03 -5.56 -10.38
C ILE A 79 3.90 -4.69 -11.28
N TYR A 80 5.08 -5.20 -11.61
CA TYR A 80 6.08 -4.51 -12.41
C TYR A 80 6.73 -5.44 -13.45
N GLU A 81 7.30 -4.83 -14.47
CA GLU A 81 8.04 -5.45 -15.58
C GLU A 81 9.54 -5.63 -15.25
N PRO A 82 10.31 -6.41 -16.03
CA PRO A 82 11.76 -6.46 -15.90
C PRO A 82 12.38 -5.05 -15.78
N GLY A 83 13.38 -4.91 -14.91
CA GLY A 83 13.96 -3.61 -14.58
C GLY A 83 13.21 -2.86 -13.46
N GLY A 84 12.12 -3.42 -12.89
CA GLY A 84 11.33 -2.80 -11.84
C GLY A 84 10.44 -1.67 -12.33
N ILE A 85 10.01 -1.75 -13.58
CA ILE A 85 9.18 -0.74 -14.22
C ILE A 85 7.71 -1.04 -13.89
N PRO A 86 6.94 -0.13 -13.25
CA PRO A 86 5.51 -0.36 -12.99
C PRO A 86 4.77 -0.72 -14.27
N SER A 87 3.97 -1.80 -14.25
CA SER A 87 3.26 -2.33 -15.43
C SER A 87 2.15 -1.41 -15.94
N GLY A 88 1.71 -0.45 -15.15
CA GLY A 88 0.67 0.51 -15.51
C GLY A 88 0.86 1.87 -14.84
N LEU A 89 -0.26 2.56 -14.61
CA LEU A 89 -0.26 3.91 -14.06
C LEU A 89 0.62 4.01 -12.81
N HIS A 90 1.48 5.02 -12.83
CA HIS A 90 2.25 5.44 -11.66
C HIS A 90 2.30 6.95 -11.59
N ILE A 91 1.77 7.52 -10.50
CA ILE A 91 1.83 8.95 -10.18
C ILE A 91 2.58 9.10 -8.86
N GLU A 92 3.64 9.91 -8.88
CA GLU A 92 4.49 10.18 -7.73
C GLU A 92 4.64 11.70 -7.56
N GLY A 93 4.26 12.21 -6.38
CA GLY A 93 4.32 13.64 -6.09
C GLY A 93 3.51 14.53 -7.03
N GLY A 94 2.44 14.02 -7.65
CA GLY A 94 1.64 14.73 -8.64
C GLY A 94 2.14 14.62 -10.08
N LYS A 95 3.27 13.96 -10.31
CA LYS A 95 3.83 13.73 -11.65
C LYS A 95 3.49 12.32 -12.12
N GLN A 96 2.84 12.19 -13.27
CA GLN A 96 2.60 10.91 -13.91
C GLN A 96 3.90 10.41 -14.55
N LEU A 97 4.44 9.32 -14.02
CA LEU A 97 5.67 8.69 -14.49
C LEU A 97 5.40 7.52 -15.44
N ARG A 98 4.22 6.88 -15.32
CA ARG A 98 3.76 5.82 -16.23
C ARG A 98 2.30 6.04 -16.59
N PRO A 99 1.92 5.83 -17.85
CA PRO A 99 0.52 5.93 -18.26
C PRO A 99 -0.31 4.76 -17.75
N ILE A 100 -1.64 4.93 -17.79
CA ILE A 100 -2.56 3.83 -17.55
C ILE A 100 -2.41 2.76 -18.63
N ASN A 101 -2.45 1.50 -18.22
CA ASN A 101 -2.37 0.33 -19.10
C ASN A 101 -3.71 -0.40 -19.13
N LEU A 102 -4.38 -0.41 -20.27
CA LEU A 102 -5.66 -1.09 -20.48
C LEU A 102 -5.55 -2.30 -21.40
N ALA A 103 -4.34 -2.72 -21.73
CA ALA A 103 -4.08 -3.87 -22.60
C ALA A 103 -4.74 -5.16 -22.02
N ASP A 104 -4.93 -6.12 -22.89
CA ASP A 104 -5.30 -7.48 -22.57
C ASP A 104 -4.09 -8.39 -22.77
N ALA A 105 -3.72 -9.12 -21.70
CA ALA A 105 -2.62 -10.07 -21.72
C ALA A 105 -2.80 -11.12 -20.59
N PRO A 106 -2.05 -12.21 -20.59
CA PRO A 106 -2.02 -13.15 -19.47
C PRO A 106 -1.46 -12.53 -18.19
N GLY A 107 -1.88 -13.06 -17.04
CA GLY A 107 -1.33 -12.69 -15.73
C GLY A 107 -2.27 -11.84 -14.88
N ASN A 108 -1.95 -11.76 -13.59
CA ASN A 108 -2.80 -11.13 -12.59
C ASN A 108 -3.05 -9.64 -12.86
N PHE A 109 -2.04 -8.91 -13.38
CA PHE A 109 -2.19 -7.49 -13.72
C PHE A 109 -3.32 -7.27 -14.73
N PHE A 110 -3.48 -8.17 -15.69
CA PHE A 110 -4.43 -8.06 -16.79
C PHE A 110 -5.78 -8.74 -16.51
N LEU A 111 -5.93 -9.43 -15.37
CA LEU A 111 -7.22 -10.03 -14.97
C LEU A 111 -8.21 -8.91 -14.65
N LYS A 112 -9.14 -8.67 -15.56
CA LYS A 112 -10.13 -7.59 -15.48
C LYS A 112 -11.38 -8.01 -14.68
N PRO A 113 -11.92 -7.04 -13.88
CA PRO A 113 -11.45 -5.67 -13.75
C PRO A 113 -10.19 -5.57 -12.88
N ASN A 114 -9.13 -5.02 -13.47
CA ASN A 114 -7.98 -4.55 -12.73
C ASN A 114 -8.22 -3.10 -12.24
N GLY A 115 -7.34 -2.52 -11.44
CA GLY A 115 -7.69 -1.29 -10.79
C GLY A 115 -6.56 -0.30 -10.55
N VAL A 116 -6.99 0.88 -10.15
CA VAL A 116 -6.13 1.98 -9.69
C VAL A 116 -6.42 2.25 -8.23
N CYS A 117 -5.36 2.35 -7.43
CA CYS A 117 -5.38 2.94 -6.10
C CYS A 117 -4.74 4.32 -6.18
N SER A 118 -5.48 5.37 -5.81
CA SER A 118 -4.94 6.72 -5.69
C SER A 118 -5.28 7.34 -4.34
N PHE A 119 -4.42 8.24 -3.90
CA PHE A 119 -4.62 8.93 -2.64
C PHE A 119 -3.95 10.30 -2.65
N SER A 120 -4.71 11.26 -2.19
CA SER A 120 -4.31 12.64 -1.94
C SER A 120 -5.07 13.10 -0.70
N GLU A 121 -6.11 13.90 -0.86
CA GLU A 121 -7.04 14.27 0.21
C GLU A 121 -8.07 13.16 0.47
N LYS A 122 -8.54 12.49 -0.59
CA LYS A 122 -9.48 11.37 -0.51
C LYS A 122 -8.88 10.15 -1.22
N PRO A 123 -8.81 8.99 -0.56
CA PRO A 123 -8.35 7.78 -1.21
C PRO A 123 -9.44 7.24 -2.16
N TYR A 124 -8.99 6.62 -3.24
CA TYR A 124 -9.83 6.00 -4.24
C TYR A 124 -9.26 4.65 -4.65
N ILE A 125 -10.10 3.64 -4.73
CA ILE A 125 -9.80 2.37 -5.41
C ILE A 125 -10.98 2.06 -6.33
N GLY A 126 -10.71 1.85 -7.61
CA GLY A 126 -11.72 1.52 -8.61
C GLY A 126 -11.12 0.94 -9.88
N THR A 127 -11.96 0.62 -10.86
CA THR A 127 -11.50 -0.02 -12.10
C THR A 127 -10.64 0.93 -12.92
N SER A 128 -9.69 0.36 -13.67
CA SER A 128 -8.81 1.13 -14.56
C SER A 128 -9.60 1.86 -15.66
N GLU A 129 -10.69 1.27 -16.13
CA GLU A 129 -11.58 1.87 -17.11
C GLU A 129 -12.34 3.08 -16.53
N ALA A 130 -12.83 2.97 -15.29
CA ALA A 130 -13.48 4.09 -14.61
C ALA A 130 -12.49 5.24 -14.37
N TRP A 131 -11.28 4.90 -13.93
CA TRP A 131 -10.20 5.86 -13.77
C TRP A 131 -9.94 6.65 -15.05
N LYS A 132 -9.75 5.98 -16.19
CA LYS A 132 -9.52 6.63 -17.48
C LYS A 132 -10.61 7.62 -17.88
N LYS A 133 -11.88 7.31 -17.53
CA LYS A 133 -13.04 8.15 -17.86
C LYS A 133 -13.21 9.33 -16.93
N GLN A 134 -12.84 9.20 -15.65
CA GLN A 134 -13.20 10.14 -14.59
C GLN A 134 -12.00 10.94 -14.04
N SER A 135 -10.78 10.54 -14.38
CA SER A 135 -9.56 11.14 -13.83
C SER A 135 -9.27 12.50 -14.49
N THR A 136 -10.01 13.53 -14.10
CA THR A 136 -9.73 14.92 -14.44
C THR A 136 -9.05 15.70 -13.30
N GLY A 137 -8.84 15.05 -12.15
CA GLY A 137 -8.33 15.67 -10.92
C GLY A 137 -6.80 15.63 -10.81
N LYS A 138 -6.27 16.46 -9.92
CA LYS A 138 -4.86 16.42 -9.51
C LYS A 138 -4.67 15.28 -8.50
N HIS A 139 -4.11 14.16 -8.93
CA HIS A 139 -3.77 13.04 -8.06
C HIS A 139 -2.30 13.18 -7.63
N ARG A 140 -2.03 13.13 -6.34
CA ARG A 140 -0.67 13.22 -5.82
C ARG A 140 0.06 11.89 -5.92
N TRP A 141 -0.65 10.79 -5.61
CA TRP A 141 -0.13 9.43 -5.62
C TRP A 141 -1.12 8.51 -6.30
N ALA A 142 -0.67 7.66 -7.21
CA ALA A 142 -1.50 6.60 -7.77
C ALA A 142 -0.65 5.44 -8.30
N ILE A 143 -1.20 4.24 -8.17
CA ILE A 143 -0.66 3.04 -8.80
C ILE A 143 -1.78 2.25 -9.48
N GLN A 144 -1.45 1.55 -10.55
CA GLN A 144 -2.29 0.52 -11.15
C GLN A 144 -1.74 -0.86 -10.81
N SER A 145 -2.63 -1.78 -10.53
CA SER A 145 -2.32 -3.20 -10.33
C SER A 145 -3.56 -4.06 -10.64
N GLY A 146 -3.51 -5.34 -10.37
CA GLY A 146 -4.65 -6.20 -10.62
C GLY A 146 -4.46 -7.65 -10.17
N PRO A 147 -5.59 -8.31 -9.94
CA PRO A 147 -6.97 -7.83 -10.12
C PRO A 147 -7.46 -6.95 -8.96
N LEU A 148 -8.62 -6.29 -9.13
CA LEU A 148 -9.38 -5.80 -7.98
C LEU A 148 -9.81 -6.99 -7.12
N LEU A 149 -9.62 -6.89 -5.81
CA LEU A 149 -10.09 -7.91 -4.86
C LEU A 149 -11.56 -7.72 -4.54
N LEU A 150 -11.94 -6.44 -4.31
CA LEU A 150 -13.31 -6.03 -4.04
C LEU A 150 -13.73 -4.87 -4.94
N ILE A 151 -14.98 -4.90 -5.36
CA ILE A 151 -15.64 -3.87 -6.15
C ILE A 151 -17.01 -3.62 -5.51
N ASN A 152 -17.18 -2.45 -4.88
CA ASN A 152 -18.42 -2.06 -4.21
C ASN A 152 -18.94 -3.16 -3.24
N GLY A 153 -18.06 -3.67 -2.38
CA GLY A 153 -18.37 -4.68 -1.38
C GLY A 153 -18.55 -6.11 -1.93
N ARG A 154 -18.27 -6.34 -3.21
CA ARG A 154 -18.36 -7.66 -3.82
C ARG A 154 -16.99 -8.17 -4.26
N ARG A 155 -16.75 -9.47 -4.08
CA ARG A 155 -15.55 -10.12 -4.59
C ARG A 155 -15.50 -10.04 -6.11
N HIS A 156 -14.28 -10.00 -6.64
CA HIS A 156 -14.06 -10.06 -8.10
C HIS A 156 -14.75 -11.27 -8.73
N PRO A 157 -15.46 -11.10 -9.87
CA PRO A 157 -16.32 -12.15 -10.44
C PRO A 157 -15.58 -13.42 -10.90
N ALA A 158 -14.29 -13.33 -11.18
CA ALA A 158 -13.47 -14.50 -11.56
C ALA A 158 -12.98 -15.34 -10.37
N PHE A 159 -13.17 -14.87 -9.12
CA PHE A 159 -12.68 -15.62 -7.96
C PHE A 159 -13.62 -16.78 -7.63
N ARG A 160 -13.04 -17.92 -7.25
CA ARG A 160 -13.77 -19.12 -6.89
C ARG A 160 -13.50 -19.47 -5.43
N GLU A 161 -14.56 -19.74 -4.69
CA GLU A 161 -14.49 -20.29 -3.35
C GLU A 161 -13.79 -21.65 -3.38
N GLY A 162 -12.95 -21.92 -2.36
CA GLY A 162 -12.23 -23.20 -2.28
C GLY A 162 -11.11 -23.39 -3.32
N SER A 163 -10.70 -22.33 -4.02
CA SER A 163 -9.61 -22.42 -5.02
C SER A 163 -8.31 -22.89 -4.39
N ASP A 164 -7.63 -23.85 -5.04
CA ASP A 164 -6.32 -24.38 -4.65
C ASP A 164 -5.15 -23.45 -5.00
N SER A 165 -5.40 -22.37 -5.76
CA SER A 165 -4.36 -21.37 -6.12
C SER A 165 -4.00 -20.51 -4.92
N LYS A 166 -3.26 -21.09 -3.97
CA LYS A 166 -2.80 -20.45 -2.74
C LYS A 166 -1.36 -19.98 -2.90
N LEU A 167 -1.13 -18.69 -2.67
CA LEU A 167 0.16 -18.03 -2.81
C LEU A 167 0.36 -17.01 -1.68
N LEU A 168 1.58 -16.50 -1.53
CA LEU A 168 1.82 -15.25 -0.80
C LEU A 168 1.04 -14.14 -1.49
N ARG A 169 0.42 -13.25 -0.71
CA ARG A 169 -0.34 -12.13 -1.29
C ARG A 169 -0.23 -10.89 -0.44
N ASN A 170 -0.19 -9.75 -1.09
CA ASN A 170 -0.42 -8.45 -0.46
C ASN A 170 -1.46 -7.65 -1.24
N GLY A 171 -2.05 -6.68 -0.57
CA GLY A 171 -3.10 -5.85 -1.15
C GLY A 171 -3.33 -4.58 -0.36
N VAL A 172 -4.09 -3.68 -0.95
CA VAL A 172 -4.52 -2.42 -0.35
C VAL A 172 -6.03 -2.25 -0.50
N GLY A 173 -6.69 -1.81 0.58
CA GLY A 173 -8.11 -1.47 0.61
C GLY A 173 -8.34 -0.08 1.19
N ILE A 174 -9.60 0.36 1.19
CA ILE A 174 -10.04 1.57 1.88
C ILE A 174 -11.13 1.16 2.87
N ASP A 175 -10.93 1.41 4.16
CA ASP A 175 -11.91 1.09 5.19
C ASP A 175 -13.02 2.16 5.27
N ASN A 176 -14.04 1.87 6.10
CA ASN A 176 -15.19 2.76 6.30
C ASN A 176 -14.85 4.10 7.01
N LYS A 177 -13.62 4.25 7.47
CA LYS A 177 -13.08 5.51 8.04
C LYS A 177 -12.23 6.28 7.02
N GLY A 178 -12.13 5.81 5.78
CA GLY A 178 -11.33 6.44 4.73
C GLY A 178 -9.83 6.22 4.87
N ARG A 179 -9.36 5.26 5.70
CA ARG A 179 -7.95 4.91 5.83
C ARG A 179 -7.54 3.91 4.76
N LEU A 180 -6.30 3.99 4.33
CA LEU A 180 -5.68 2.92 3.56
C LEU A 180 -5.40 1.73 4.50
N VAL A 181 -5.80 0.55 4.05
CA VAL A 181 -5.61 -0.74 4.75
C VAL A 181 -4.68 -1.59 3.91
N PHE A 182 -3.49 -1.82 4.40
CA PHE A 182 -2.49 -2.70 3.78
C PHE A 182 -2.55 -4.06 4.46
N ALA A 183 -2.61 -5.13 3.69
CA ALA A 183 -2.60 -6.49 4.22
C ALA A 183 -1.63 -7.37 3.46
N ILE A 184 -0.98 -8.28 4.19
CA ILE A 184 -0.07 -9.30 3.65
C ILE A 184 -0.29 -10.61 4.41
N THR A 185 -0.16 -11.75 3.72
CA THR A 185 -0.08 -13.06 4.40
C THR A 185 1.09 -13.09 5.37
N ASP A 186 0.91 -13.66 6.56
CA ASP A 186 2.01 -13.82 7.53
C ASP A 186 3.02 -14.89 7.04
N LYS A 187 4.16 -14.97 7.69
CA LYS A 187 5.25 -15.88 7.31
C LYS A 187 4.77 -17.33 7.26
N GLY A 188 4.96 -17.98 6.12
CA GLY A 188 4.56 -19.37 5.90
C GLY A 188 3.10 -19.59 5.53
N GLU A 189 2.30 -18.52 5.52
CA GLU A 189 0.89 -18.57 5.14
C GLU A 189 0.71 -18.33 3.65
N MET A 190 -0.26 -19.02 3.04
CA MET A 190 -0.66 -18.82 1.65
C MET A 190 -2.19 -18.78 1.55
N VAL A 191 -2.71 -17.96 0.62
CA VAL A 191 -4.16 -17.72 0.48
C VAL A 191 -4.56 -17.66 -0.99
N ASN A 192 -5.75 -18.15 -1.32
CA ASN A 192 -6.38 -17.92 -2.62
C ASN A 192 -7.02 -16.52 -2.68
N PHE A 193 -7.40 -16.07 -3.87
CA PHE A 193 -8.00 -14.75 -4.04
C PHE A 193 -9.36 -14.59 -3.38
N TRP A 194 -10.17 -15.63 -3.33
CA TRP A 194 -11.51 -15.59 -2.71
C TRP A 194 -11.42 -15.28 -1.21
N ASP A 195 -10.57 -16.00 -0.50
CA ASP A 195 -10.35 -15.83 0.93
C ASP A 195 -9.61 -14.53 1.23
N PHE A 196 -8.65 -14.14 0.38
CA PHE A 196 -7.95 -12.86 0.52
C PHE A 196 -8.88 -11.66 0.33
N ALA A 197 -9.80 -11.71 -0.63
CA ALA A 197 -10.86 -10.71 -0.77
C ALA A 197 -11.81 -10.71 0.45
N GLY A 198 -12.09 -11.89 1.03
CA GLY A 198 -12.85 -12.04 2.27
C GLY A 198 -12.24 -11.31 3.45
N LEU A 199 -10.90 -11.32 3.59
CA LEU A 199 -10.20 -10.53 4.59
C LEU A 199 -10.55 -9.03 4.46
N PHE A 200 -10.48 -8.46 3.27
CA PHE A 200 -10.79 -7.04 3.08
C PHE A 200 -12.25 -6.69 3.39
N LEU A 201 -13.21 -7.60 3.16
CA LEU A 201 -14.59 -7.45 3.63
C LEU A 201 -14.65 -7.42 5.17
N GLN A 202 -13.96 -8.34 5.84
CA GLN A 202 -13.86 -8.38 7.31
C GLN A 202 -13.22 -7.09 7.88
N LEU A 203 -12.27 -6.49 7.15
CA LEU A 203 -11.62 -5.22 7.51
C LEU A 203 -12.49 -3.97 7.23
N GLY A 204 -13.70 -4.14 6.70
CA GLY A 204 -14.65 -3.06 6.42
C GLY A 204 -14.39 -2.32 5.11
N CYS A 205 -13.64 -2.93 4.18
CA CYS A 205 -13.35 -2.34 2.88
C CYS A 205 -14.49 -2.61 1.88
N GLN A 206 -14.87 -1.59 1.11
CA GLN A 206 -15.78 -1.74 -0.04
C GLN A 206 -15.03 -1.99 -1.34
N ASN A 207 -13.82 -1.43 -1.46
CA ASN A 207 -12.94 -1.64 -2.61
C ASN A 207 -11.56 -2.03 -2.11
N ALA A 208 -10.93 -2.98 -2.80
CA ALA A 208 -9.59 -3.43 -2.51
C ALA A 208 -8.89 -3.91 -3.77
N LEU A 209 -7.57 -3.75 -3.81
CA LEU A 209 -6.72 -4.04 -4.95
C LEU A 209 -5.60 -5.01 -4.54
N PHE A 210 -5.42 -6.07 -5.30
CA PHE A 210 -4.24 -6.92 -5.22
C PHE A 210 -3.02 -6.17 -5.77
N LEU A 211 -1.88 -6.34 -5.13
CA LEU A 211 -0.66 -5.64 -5.50
C LEU A 211 0.33 -6.56 -6.19
N ASP A 212 0.86 -7.56 -5.47
CA ASP A 212 1.79 -8.53 -6.03
C ASP A 212 1.69 -9.85 -5.24
N GLY A 213 2.38 -10.90 -5.71
CA GLY A 213 2.31 -12.25 -5.16
C GLY A 213 3.58 -12.66 -4.41
N ASP A 214 4.31 -13.63 -4.94
CA ASP A 214 5.39 -14.38 -4.30
C ASP A 214 6.54 -13.53 -3.73
N ILE A 215 6.71 -12.31 -4.22
CA ILE A 215 7.70 -11.35 -3.72
C ILE A 215 7.15 -10.43 -2.63
N SER A 216 5.90 -10.63 -2.18
CA SER A 216 5.25 -9.77 -1.19
C SER A 216 6.09 -9.59 0.06
N LYS A 217 6.33 -8.33 0.43
CA LYS A 217 7.04 -7.96 1.66
C LYS A 217 6.48 -6.68 2.27
N MET A 218 6.39 -6.68 3.58
CA MET A 218 5.95 -5.55 4.39
C MET A 218 6.80 -5.47 5.66
N VAL A 219 7.22 -4.27 6.02
CA VAL A 219 7.98 -4.01 7.25
C VAL A 219 7.40 -2.78 7.95
N THR A 220 7.28 -2.89 9.26
CA THR A 220 6.81 -1.83 10.16
C THR A 220 7.91 -1.48 11.16
N ASN A 221 8.09 -0.19 11.42
CA ASN A 221 9.01 0.38 12.41
C ASN A 221 10.42 -0.27 12.38
N PRO A 222 11.09 -0.32 11.21
CA PRO A 222 12.40 -0.97 11.10
C PRO A 222 13.46 -0.21 11.92
N THR A 223 14.18 -0.93 12.76
CA THR A 223 15.30 -0.38 13.58
C THR A 223 16.66 -0.49 12.90
N LYS A 224 16.73 -1.17 11.76
CA LYS A 224 17.94 -1.35 10.94
C LYS A 224 17.56 -1.45 9.46
N PRO A 225 18.50 -1.25 8.53
CA PRO A 225 18.28 -1.48 7.10
C PRO A 225 17.73 -2.87 6.82
N ILE A 226 16.78 -2.96 5.91
CA ILE A 226 16.11 -4.21 5.54
C ILE A 226 16.50 -4.56 4.12
N GLU A 227 17.37 -5.53 3.97
CA GLU A 227 17.65 -6.13 2.68
C GLU A 227 16.42 -6.90 2.16
N THR A 228 16.11 -6.69 0.90
CA THR A 228 14.96 -7.29 0.26
C THR A 228 15.27 -7.75 -1.16
N ASN A 229 14.34 -8.52 -1.73
CA ASN A 229 14.27 -8.70 -3.17
C ASN A 229 14.10 -7.37 -3.88
N LEU A 230 14.35 -7.37 -5.18
CA LEU A 230 14.17 -6.17 -6.01
C LEU A 230 12.69 -5.99 -6.35
N PHE A 231 12.16 -4.79 -6.10
CA PHE A 231 10.77 -4.41 -6.37
C PHE A 231 10.66 -3.36 -7.48
N GLY A 232 9.44 -3.09 -7.92
CA GLY A 232 9.07 -1.90 -8.65
C GLY A 232 8.86 -0.70 -7.72
N ALA A 233 7.63 -0.19 -7.65
CA ALA A 233 7.25 0.84 -6.70
C ALA A 233 7.01 0.27 -5.29
N MET A 234 7.05 1.16 -4.28
CA MET A 234 6.84 0.81 -2.87
C MET A 234 5.97 1.87 -2.18
N PHE A 235 5.03 1.41 -1.35
CA PHE A 235 4.34 2.29 -0.40
C PHE A 235 5.23 2.57 0.79
N VAL A 236 5.21 3.81 1.28
CA VAL A 236 6.05 4.28 2.37
C VAL A 236 5.26 5.21 3.30
N VAL A 237 5.46 5.05 4.60
CA VAL A 237 5.16 6.08 5.62
C VAL A 237 6.48 6.47 6.25
N ALA A 238 6.81 7.77 6.26
CA ALA A 238 8.02 8.30 6.87
C ALA A 238 7.75 9.68 7.50
N GLU A 239 8.38 9.91 8.62
CA GLU A 239 8.25 11.12 9.46
C GLU A 239 9.61 11.76 9.73
#